data_3a4a408029ea1f7e7635ff4d563880cb
#
_entry.id   3a4a408029ea1f7e7635ff4d563880cb
#
_cell.length_a   1.000
_cell.length_b   1.000
_cell.length_c   1.000
_cell.angle_alpha   90.00
_cell.angle_beta   90.00
_cell.angle_gamma   90.00
#
_symmetry.space_group_name_H-M   'P 1'
#
loop_
_entity.id
_entity.type
_entity.pdbx_description
1 polymer ?
#
loop_
_entity_poly.entity_id
_entity_poly.type
_entity_poly.pdbx_seq_one_letter_code
_entity_poly.pdbx_strand_id
1 'polypeptide(L)'
;MKPATPYRIVAVISGPEPHRTILDDLLTEALQRIDGQHVLVRGRPHDPNTVRLGGLTCVPHLPGVELAEHMRNAELIVSRSGYTTLMDLVALGRSALIIPTPGQAEQEYLGTLHEGTGRFLVQRQDNIDLGAALIAASMLTKHARIEEHPHLERALDELGTLLG
;
A
#
# COMPACT_ATOMS: atom_id res chain seq x y z
N MET A 1 -16.19 -2.93 -23.65
CA MET A 1 -15.50 -3.86 -22.75
C MET A 1 -15.96 -3.62 -21.32
N LYS A 2 -16.50 -4.63 -20.69
CA LYS A 2 -16.95 -4.51 -19.30
C LYS A 2 -15.73 -4.30 -18.42
N PRO A 3 -15.67 -3.25 -17.57
CA PRO A 3 -14.53 -3.10 -16.69
C PRO A 3 -14.41 -4.34 -15.80
N ALA A 4 -13.19 -4.82 -15.65
CA ALA A 4 -12.92 -5.91 -14.73
C ALA A 4 -13.44 -5.54 -13.34
N THR A 5 -14.01 -6.51 -12.63
CA THR A 5 -14.44 -6.29 -11.25
C THR A 5 -13.26 -5.71 -10.46
N PRO A 6 -13.45 -4.57 -9.78
CA PRO A 6 -12.34 -3.95 -9.06
C PRO A 6 -11.83 -4.89 -7.96
N TYR A 7 -10.52 -4.88 -7.74
CA TYR A 7 -9.93 -5.58 -6.60
C TYR A 7 -10.32 -4.89 -5.30
N ARG A 8 -10.71 -5.68 -4.33
CA ARG A 8 -11.05 -5.18 -3.01
C ARG A 8 -9.82 -4.64 -2.26
N ILE A 9 -8.73 -5.41 -2.29
CA ILE A 9 -7.43 -5.00 -1.74
C ILE A 9 -6.39 -5.02 -2.84
N VAL A 10 -5.64 -3.93 -2.96
CA VAL A 10 -4.48 -3.80 -3.82
C VAL A 10 -3.24 -3.67 -2.95
N ALA A 11 -2.39 -4.68 -2.94
CA ALA A 11 -1.15 -4.66 -2.18
C ALA A 11 0.05 -4.55 -3.11
N VAL A 12 0.97 -3.66 -2.79
CA VAL A 12 2.18 -3.41 -3.58
C VAL A 12 3.40 -3.60 -2.70
N ILE A 13 4.26 -4.52 -3.10
CA ILE A 13 5.50 -4.80 -2.38
C ILE A 13 6.65 -4.11 -3.10
N SER A 14 7.51 -3.47 -2.32
CA SER A 14 8.75 -2.84 -2.77
C SER A 14 9.82 -2.96 -1.70
N GLY A 15 11.02 -2.54 -2.03
CA GLY A 15 12.12 -2.52 -1.09
C GLY A 15 13.11 -3.67 -1.27
N PRO A 16 14.17 -3.69 -0.47
CA PRO A 16 15.25 -4.66 -0.59
C PRO A 16 14.90 -6.01 0.05
N GLU A 17 15.62 -7.04 -0.36
CA GLU A 17 15.63 -8.33 0.33
C GLU A 17 16.37 -8.22 1.69
N PRO A 18 16.04 -9.04 2.68
CA PRO A 18 15.03 -10.11 2.68
C PRO A 18 13.59 -9.63 2.97
N HIS A 19 13.41 -8.37 3.35
CA HIS A 19 12.12 -7.85 3.80
C HIS A 19 11.04 -7.88 2.72
N ARG A 20 11.41 -7.77 1.46
CA ARG A 20 10.48 -7.90 0.35
C ARG A 20 9.84 -9.29 0.31
N THR A 21 10.63 -10.34 0.36
CA THR A 21 10.12 -11.73 0.37
C THR A 21 9.33 -12.02 1.65
N ILE A 22 9.78 -11.55 2.79
CA ILE A 22 9.06 -11.73 4.07
C ILE A 22 7.66 -11.11 3.99
N LEU A 23 7.56 -9.88 3.48
CA LEU A 23 6.26 -9.22 3.33
C LEU A 23 5.38 -9.92 2.29
N ASP A 24 5.96 -10.38 1.19
CA ASP A 24 5.26 -11.16 0.16
C ASP A 24 4.57 -12.38 0.78
N ASP A 25 5.32 -13.17 1.54
CA ASP A 25 4.79 -14.37 2.19
C ASP A 25 3.68 -14.04 3.20
N LEU A 26 3.89 -13.02 4.02
CA LEU A 26 2.91 -12.58 5.02
C LEU A 26 1.61 -12.07 4.37
N LEU A 27 1.72 -11.26 3.34
CA LEU A 27 0.54 -10.73 2.64
C LEU A 27 -0.16 -11.79 1.81
N THR A 28 0.59 -12.71 1.19
CA THR A 28 0.00 -13.83 0.45
C THR A 28 -0.88 -14.67 1.38
N GLU A 29 -0.41 -14.98 2.56
CA GLU A 29 -1.18 -15.72 3.57
C GLU A 29 -2.39 -14.91 4.08
N ALA A 30 -2.17 -13.66 4.43
CA ALA A 30 -3.22 -12.80 4.99
C ALA A 30 -4.36 -12.51 3.98
N LEU A 31 -4.01 -12.23 2.72
CA LEU A 31 -4.99 -11.92 1.68
C LEU A 31 -5.86 -13.13 1.30
N GLN A 32 -5.34 -14.35 1.38
CA GLN A 32 -6.12 -15.55 1.13
C GLN A 32 -7.23 -15.79 2.17
N ARG A 33 -7.12 -15.18 3.34
CA ARG A 33 -8.09 -15.28 4.42
C ARG A 33 -9.20 -14.24 4.36
N ILE A 34 -9.06 -13.25 3.48
CA ILE A 34 -10.06 -12.17 3.31
C ILE A 34 -10.93 -12.48 2.10
N ASP A 35 -12.24 -12.43 2.27
CA ASP A 35 -13.18 -12.63 1.18
C ASP A 35 -13.07 -11.53 0.12
N GLY A 36 -13.24 -11.89 -1.14
CA GLY A 36 -13.22 -10.99 -2.26
C GLY A 36 -12.06 -11.24 -3.22
N GLN A 37 -11.93 -10.35 -4.19
CA GLN A 37 -10.86 -10.40 -5.18
C GLN A 37 -9.75 -9.43 -4.79
N HIS A 38 -8.53 -9.90 -4.74
CA HIS A 38 -7.36 -9.13 -4.33
C HIS A 38 -6.23 -9.27 -5.34
N VAL A 39 -5.38 -8.26 -5.43
CA VAL A 39 -4.15 -8.33 -6.21
C VAL A 39 -2.95 -8.00 -5.34
N LEU A 40 -1.90 -8.80 -5.46
CA LEU A 40 -0.60 -8.58 -4.85
C LEU A 40 0.43 -8.33 -5.95
N VAL A 41 0.95 -7.12 -6.02
CA VAL A 41 2.01 -6.74 -6.96
C VAL A 41 3.36 -6.96 -6.29
N ARG A 42 4.10 -7.97 -6.75
CA ARG A 42 5.29 -8.50 -6.05
C ARG A 42 6.56 -7.69 -6.24
N GLY A 43 6.57 -6.73 -7.16
CA GLY A 43 7.78 -5.93 -7.43
C GLY A 43 8.91 -6.75 -8.04
N ARG A 44 8.59 -7.72 -8.89
CA ARG A 44 9.54 -8.62 -9.58
C ARG A 44 9.37 -8.50 -11.09
N PRO A 45 9.81 -7.41 -11.72
CA PRO A 45 9.52 -7.14 -13.13
C PRO A 45 10.11 -8.18 -14.12
N HIS A 46 11.09 -8.96 -13.68
CA HIS A 46 11.70 -10.00 -14.48
C HIS A 46 11.08 -11.39 -14.31
N ASP A 47 10.16 -11.55 -13.35
CA ASP A 47 9.42 -12.80 -13.17
C ASP A 47 8.24 -12.83 -14.17
N PRO A 48 8.13 -13.85 -15.04
CA PRO A 48 7.06 -13.90 -16.04
C PRO A 48 5.74 -14.44 -15.48
N ASN A 49 5.68 -14.90 -14.21
CA ASN A 49 4.59 -15.72 -13.73
C ASN A 49 3.56 -14.92 -12.92
N THR A 50 2.31 -15.00 -13.36
CA THR A 50 1.14 -14.65 -12.56
C THR A 50 0.63 -15.90 -11.86
N VAL A 51 0.39 -15.80 -10.56
CA VAL A 51 -0.10 -16.91 -9.73
C VAL A 51 -1.47 -16.55 -9.19
N ARG A 52 -2.42 -17.48 -9.27
CA ARG A 52 -3.77 -17.31 -8.73
C ARG A 52 -4.00 -18.29 -7.58
N LEU A 53 -4.41 -17.75 -6.44
CA LEU A 53 -4.65 -18.49 -5.20
C LEU A 53 -6.04 -18.11 -4.68
N GLY A 54 -7.08 -18.83 -5.14
CA GLY A 54 -8.47 -18.48 -4.82
C GLY A 54 -8.82 -17.07 -5.34
N GLY A 55 -9.24 -16.18 -4.45
CA GLY A 55 -9.53 -14.78 -4.79
C GLY A 55 -8.31 -13.87 -4.94
N LEU A 56 -7.13 -14.38 -4.63
CA LEU A 56 -5.88 -13.62 -4.72
C LEU A 56 -5.18 -13.86 -6.06
N THR A 57 -4.85 -12.77 -6.75
CA THR A 57 -3.99 -12.79 -7.94
C THR A 57 -2.65 -12.13 -7.58
N CYS A 58 -1.57 -12.90 -7.69
CA CYS A 58 -0.22 -12.39 -7.50
C CYS A 58 0.41 -12.11 -8.85
N VAL A 59 0.80 -10.87 -9.10
CA VAL A 59 1.45 -10.46 -10.35
C VAL A 59 2.86 -9.96 -10.08
N PRO A 60 3.83 -10.23 -10.95
CA PRO A 60 5.20 -9.76 -10.74
C PRO A 60 5.32 -8.24 -10.80
N HIS A 61 4.58 -7.62 -11.71
CA HIS A 61 4.61 -6.19 -11.97
C HIS A 61 3.32 -5.73 -12.64
N LEU A 62 2.94 -4.48 -12.47
CA LEU A 62 1.88 -3.80 -13.21
C LEU A 62 2.39 -2.47 -13.76
N PRO A 63 2.01 -2.11 -15.01
CA PRO A 63 2.25 -0.76 -15.51
C PRO A 63 1.64 0.30 -14.59
N GLY A 64 2.30 1.45 -14.46
CA GLY A 64 1.88 2.50 -13.53
C GLY A 64 0.44 2.99 -13.72
N VAL A 65 -0.02 3.11 -14.96
CA VAL A 65 -1.40 3.53 -15.28
C VAL A 65 -2.42 2.50 -14.80
N GLU A 66 -2.16 1.22 -15.05
CA GLU A 66 -3.02 0.12 -14.63
C GLU A 66 -3.06 -0.01 -13.10
N LEU A 67 -1.89 0.08 -12.46
CA LEU A 67 -1.79 0.07 -11.01
C LEU A 67 -2.58 1.22 -10.38
N ALA A 68 -2.44 2.43 -10.91
CA ALA A 68 -3.17 3.61 -10.42
C ALA A 68 -4.68 3.42 -10.53
N GLU A 69 -5.16 2.82 -11.62
CA GLU A 69 -6.58 2.54 -11.81
C GLU A 69 -7.10 1.54 -10.77
N HIS A 70 -6.36 0.47 -10.52
CA HIS A 70 -6.72 -0.50 -9.46
C HIS A 70 -6.72 0.14 -8.08
N MET A 71 -5.75 0.99 -7.79
CA MET A 71 -5.68 1.72 -6.52
C MET A 71 -6.87 2.65 -6.32
N ARG A 72 -7.31 3.36 -7.36
CA ARG A 72 -8.46 4.26 -7.26
C ARG A 72 -9.75 3.54 -6.89
N ASN A 73 -9.89 2.29 -7.29
CA ASN A 73 -11.11 1.50 -7.12
C ASN A 73 -11.06 0.53 -5.93
N ALA A 74 -9.93 0.41 -5.26
CA ALA A 74 -9.77 -0.51 -4.12
C ALA A 74 -10.42 0.03 -2.84
N GLU A 75 -10.93 -0.86 -2.01
CA GLU A 75 -11.36 -0.52 -0.65
C GLU A 75 -10.15 -0.26 0.26
N LEU A 76 -9.07 -1.00 0.06
CA LEU A 76 -7.84 -0.88 0.83
C LEU A 76 -6.63 -1.02 -0.09
N ILE A 77 -5.69 -0.10 0.08
CA ILE A 77 -4.36 -0.18 -0.52
C ILE A 77 -3.38 -0.54 0.59
N VAL A 78 -2.47 -1.47 0.30
CA VAL A 78 -1.40 -1.87 1.23
C VAL A 78 -0.05 -1.61 0.55
N SER A 79 0.84 -0.92 1.21
CA SER A 79 2.17 -0.63 0.65
C SER A 79 3.22 -0.41 1.74
N ARG A 80 4.47 -0.33 1.32
CA ARG A 80 5.55 0.21 2.16
C ARG A 80 5.37 1.72 2.35
N SER A 81 6.05 2.28 3.34
CA SER A 81 6.06 3.72 3.64
C SER A 81 7.18 4.49 2.93
N GLY A 82 7.63 4.01 1.76
CA GLY A 82 8.65 4.70 0.97
C GLY A 82 8.15 6.04 0.44
N TYR A 83 9.04 7.02 0.34
CA TYR A 83 8.72 8.39 -0.06
C TYR A 83 7.93 8.46 -1.38
N THR A 84 8.43 7.80 -2.44
CA THR A 84 7.80 7.82 -3.77
C THR A 84 6.38 7.27 -3.73
N THR A 85 6.17 6.15 -3.03
CA THR A 85 4.85 5.53 -2.89
C THR A 85 3.87 6.46 -2.16
N LEU A 86 4.31 7.10 -1.09
CA LEU A 86 3.47 8.04 -0.34
C LEU A 86 3.09 9.25 -1.18
N MET A 87 4.02 9.77 -1.99
CA MET A 87 3.73 10.87 -2.93
C MET A 87 2.70 10.46 -3.99
N ASP A 88 2.81 9.26 -4.53
CA ASP A 88 1.84 8.72 -5.49
C ASP A 88 0.44 8.59 -4.86
N LEU A 89 0.36 8.11 -3.62
CA LEU A 89 -0.91 8.00 -2.88
C LEU A 89 -1.53 9.37 -2.61
N VAL A 90 -0.74 10.34 -2.23
CA VAL A 90 -1.19 11.72 -2.05
C VAL A 90 -1.75 12.29 -3.36
N ALA A 91 -1.02 12.09 -4.46
CA ALA A 91 -1.45 12.53 -5.79
C ALA A 91 -2.76 11.87 -6.25
N LEU A 92 -2.98 10.60 -5.89
CA LEU A 92 -4.23 9.88 -6.15
C LEU A 92 -5.36 10.26 -5.21
N GLY A 93 -5.10 11.03 -4.17
CA GLY A 93 -6.08 11.36 -3.13
C GLY A 93 -6.51 10.14 -2.32
N ARG A 94 -5.66 9.12 -2.19
CA ARG A 94 -5.97 7.86 -1.52
C ARG A 94 -5.22 7.71 -0.21
N SER A 95 -5.89 7.12 0.78
CA SER A 95 -5.26 6.58 1.98
C SER A 95 -4.81 5.14 1.75
N ALA A 96 -3.98 4.63 2.62
CA ALA A 96 -3.48 3.26 2.55
C ALA A 96 -3.10 2.74 3.93
N LEU A 97 -3.01 1.41 4.04
CA LEU A 97 -2.26 0.77 5.10
C LEU A 97 -0.78 0.76 4.69
N ILE A 98 0.04 1.43 5.45
CA ILE A 98 1.49 1.44 5.22
C ILE A 98 2.20 0.55 6.24
N ILE A 99 3.13 -0.24 5.73
CA ILE A 99 3.91 -1.19 6.53
C ILE A 99 5.38 -0.83 6.33
N PRO A 100 5.98 -0.09 7.28
CA PRO A 100 7.39 0.29 7.19
C PRO A 100 8.31 -0.93 7.10
N THR A 101 9.38 -0.82 6.30
CA THR A 101 10.42 -1.84 6.27
C THR A 101 11.21 -1.81 7.57
N PRO A 102 11.27 -2.91 8.34
CA PRO A 102 12.05 -2.95 9.58
C PRO A 102 13.53 -2.59 9.35
N GLY A 103 14.08 -1.74 10.20
CA GLY A 103 15.48 -1.31 10.12
C GLY A 103 15.76 -0.21 9.08
N GLN A 104 14.80 0.20 8.28
CA GLN A 104 14.95 1.37 7.40
C GLN A 104 14.45 2.62 8.10
N ALA A 105 15.38 3.44 8.59
CA ALA A 105 15.08 4.61 9.40
C ALA A 105 14.13 5.60 8.70
N GLU A 106 14.29 5.81 7.40
CA GLU A 106 13.38 6.64 6.60
C GLU A 106 11.95 6.14 6.63
N GLN A 107 11.73 4.86 6.38
CA GLN A 107 10.39 4.28 6.38
C GLN A 107 9.77 4.25 7.77
N GLU A 108 10.55 3.95 8.79
CA GLU A 108 10.11 3.98 10.18
C GLU A 108 9.73 5.40 10.61
N TYR A 109 10.51 6.40 10.20
CA TYR A 109 10.20 7.82 10.44
C TYR A 109 8.91 8.23 9.76
N LEU A 110 8.74 7.91 8.48
CA LEU A 110 7.51 8.22 7.75
C LEU A 110 6.29 7.52 8.34
N GLY A 111 6.44 6.27 8.77
CA GLY A 111 5.41 5.54 9.49
C GLY A 111 4.99 6.25 10.78
N THR A 112 5.94 6.65 11.60
CA THR A 112 5.68 7.40 12.84
C THR A 112 5.00 8.73 12.56
N LEU A 113 5.43 9.45 11.53
CA LEU A 113 4.85 10.72 11.14
C LEU A 113 3.37 10.59 10.77
N HIS A 114 2.98 9.47 10.13
CA HIS A 114 1.61 9.23 9.69
C HIS A 114 0.70 8.65 10.76
N GLU A 115 1.26 8.03 11.77
CA GLU A 115 0.51 7.31 12.81
C GLU A 115 -0.52 8.18 13.54
N GLY A 116 -0.29 9.47 13.64
CA GLY A 116 -1.19 10.40 14.32
C GLY A 116 -2.04 11.29 13.40
N THR A 117 -1.85 11.24 12.06
CA THR A 117 -2.50 12.17 11.13
C THR A 117 -3.90 11.74 10.68
N GLY A 118 -4.26 10.46 10.87
CA GLY A 118 -5.52 9.89 10.39
C GLY A 118 -5.62 9.74 8.86
N ARG A 119 -4.58 10.10 8.10
CA ARG A 119 -4.55 9.97 6.65
C ARG A 119 -4.17 8.56 6.19
N PHE A 120 -3.23 7.95 6.88
CA PHE A 120 -2.77 6.60 6.60
C PHE A 120 -2.93 5.72 7.83
N LEU A 121 -3.18 4.44 7.61
CA LEU A 121 -3.09 3.43 8.64
C LEU A 121 -1.66 2.92 8.69
N VAL A 122 -1.15 2.61 9.86
CA VAL A 122 0.21 2.09 10.04
C VAL A 122 0.15 0.81 10.83
N GLN A 123 0.76 -0.24 10.29
CA GLN A 123 0.94 -1.52 11.00
C GLN A 123 2.38 -1.98 10.85
N ARG A 124 2.86 -2.72 11.84
CA ARG A 124 4.18 -3.33 11.80
C ARG A 124 4.14 -4.61 10.97
N GLN A 125 5.25 -4.94 10.29
CA GLN A 125 5.37 -6.16 9.51
C GLN A 125 5.12 -7.43 10.32
N ASP A 126 5.46 -7.42 11.60
CA ASP A 126 5.26 -8.56 12.52
C ASP A 126 3.85 -8.64 13.13
N ASN A 127 2.97 -7.70 12.82
CA ASN A 127 1.61 -7.65 13.37
C ASN A 127 0.60 -7.09 12.37
N ILE A 128 0.45 -7.78 11.23
CA ILE A 128 -0.46 -7.37 10.16
C ILE A 128 -1.86 -7.90 10.43
N ASP A 129 -2.85 -6.98 10.43
CA ASP A 129 -4.27 -7.29 10.55
C ASP A 129 -5.06 -6.57 9.46
N LEU A 130 -5.29 -7.26 8.35
CA LEU A 130 -6.01 -6.69 7.19
C LEU A 130 -7.50 -6.49 7.46
N GLY A 131 -8.10 -7.31 8.30
CA GLY A 131 -9.50 -7.15 8.70
C GLY A 131 -9.73 -5.84 9.44
N ALA A 132 -8.89 -5.56 10.44
CA ALA A 132 -8.93 -4.29 11.17
C ALA A 132 -8.64 -3.10 10.23
N ALA A 133 -7.70 -3.25 9.31
CA ALA A 133 -7.36 -2.22 8.33
C ALA A 133 -8.52 -1.91 7.38
N LEU A 134 -9.27 -2.90 6.93
CA LEU A 134 -10.47 -2.70 6.09
C LEU A 134 -11.55 -1.89 6.82
N ILE A 135 -11.80 -2.21 8.09
CA ILE A 135 -12.77 -1.48 8.91
C ILE A 135 -12.33 -0.02 9.08
N ALA A 136 -11.08 0.20 9.44
CA ALA A 136 -10.52 1.53 9.61
C ALA A 136 -10.50 2.33 8.31
N ALA A 137 -10.17 1.69 7.18
CA ALA A 137 -10.15 2.32 5.85
C ALA A 137 -11.52 2.86 5.44
N SER A 138 -12.61 2.16 5.79
CA SER A 138 -13.97 2.63 5.50
C SER A 138 -14.30 3.96 6.18
N MET A 139 -13.70 4.22 7.32
CA MET A 139 -13.84 5.49 8.04
C MET A 139 -12.97 6.59 7.45
N LEU A 140 -11.74 6.28 7.03
CA LEU A 140 -10.82 7.24 6.44
C LEU A 140 -11.30 7.78 5.09
N THR A 141 -11.94 6.98 4.28
CA THR A 141 -12.43 7.36 2.95
C THR A 141 -13.44 8.52 3.02
N LYS A 142 -14.17 8.65 4.11
CA LYS A 142 -15.13 9.73 4.33
C LYS A 142 -14.46 11.05 4.70
N HIS A 143 -13.26 11.02 5.27
CA HIS A 143 -12.54 12.20 5.74
C HIS A 143 -11.47 12.70 4.76
N ALA A 144 -10.89 11.83 3.95
CA ALA A 144 -9.78 12.15 3.05
C ALA A 144 -10.13 13.12 1.91
N ARG A 145 -11.42 13.33 1.62
CA ARG A 145 -11.87 14.29 0.61
C ARG A 145 -11.94 15.74 1.10
N ILE A 146 -11.77 16.00 2.38
CA ILE A 146 -12.13 17.27 2.99
C ILE A 146 -10.93 18.08 3.49
N GLU A 147 -9.80 17.45 3.76
CA GLU A 147 -8.64 18.13 4.33
C GLU A 147 -7.38 17.90 3.49
N GLU A 148 -6.90 18.98 2.88
CA GLU A 148 -5.51 19.09 2.49
C GLU A 148 -4.67 19.05 3.76
N HIS A 149 -3.73 18.11 3.85
CA HIS A 149 -2.81 18.04 4.97
C HIS A 149 -1.49 18.75 4.62
N PRO A 150 -1.41 20.07 4.80
CA PRO A 150 -0.22 20.85 4.42
C PRO A 150 1.03 20.42 5.17
N HIS A 151 0.87 19.85 6.36
CA HIS A 151 2.01 19.38 7.15
C HIS A 151 2.64 18.10 6.58
N LEU A 152 1.84 17.22 6.00
CA LEU A 152 2.34 16.01 5.36
C LEU A 152 3.08 16.32 4.08
N GLU A 153 2.50 17.15 3.23
CA GLU A 153 3.14 17.59 2.00
C GLU A 153 4.48 18.27 2.28
N ARG A 154 4.51 19.16 3.27
CA ARG A 154 5.74 19.84 3.68
C ARG A 154 6.79 18.85 4.20
N ALA A 155 6.40 17.89 5.03
CA ALA A 155 7.32 16.89 5.55
C ALA A 155 7.89 15.99 4.44
N LEU A 156 7.05 15.61 3.48
CA LEU A 156 7.48 14.83 2.31
C LEU A 156 8.42 15.62 1.41
N ASP A 157 8.14 16.92 1.20
CA ASP A 157 9.00 17.80 0.42
C ASP A 157 10.36 18.01 1.10
N GLU A 158 10.39 18.23 2.41
CA GLU A 158 11.62 18.34 3.19
C GLU A 158 12.45 17.06 3.10
N LEU A 159 11.81 15.90 3.21
CA LEU A 159 12.49 14.61 3.09
C LEU A 159 13.04 14.40 1.68
N GLY A 160 12.27 14.75 0.65
CA GLY A 160 12.69 14.67 -0.74
C GLY A 160 13.91 15.56 -1.03
N THR A 161 13.97 16.73 -0.42
CA THR A 161 15.12 17.63 -0.52
C THR A 161 16.36 17.07 0.15
N LEU A 162 16.21 16.37 1.28
CA LEU A 162 17.31 15.73 2.00
C LEU A 162 17.86 14.48 1.28
N LEU A 163 17.00 13.77 0.56
CA LEU A 163 17.35 12.53 -0.14
C LEU A 163 17.77 12.75 -1.60
N GLY A 164 17.43 13.90 -2.14
CA GLY A 164 17.85 14.31 -3.50
C GLY A 164 19.27 14.81 -3.51
#